data_c344a21f2b7b52258143931b06e85913
#
_entry.id   c344a21f2b7b52258143931b06e85913
#
_cell.length_a   1.000
_cell.length_b   1.000
_cell.length_c   1.000
_cell.angle_alpha   90.00
_cell.angle_beta   90.00
_cell.angle_gamma   90.00
#
_symmetry.space_group_name_H-M   'P 1'
#
loop_
_entity.id
_entity.type
_entity.pdbx_description
1 polymer ?
#
loop_
_entity_poly.entity_id
_entity_poly.type
_entity_poly.pdbx_seq_one_letter_code
_entity_poly.pdbx_strand_id
1 'polypeptide(L)'
;MSNGIKVIKRDGVTTHLDLEKIHTMVEFACEGLAGVSASQVEINSGIQFYDGITTEEIQQILIKSASDLITLDNPNYQYVAARLLLYGLRKSVFGKDGWEKSHPSLHEHAKACVDKKIYDWSIYNKYSSEEWEKIDAWVDHERDHYFTYAGLRQVVDKYLVQDRSTGKVFESPQFMYMMIAVTLFVGYPKENRLSYIKKYYEAISKH
;
A
#
# COMPACT_ATOMS: atom_id res chain seq x y z
N MET A 1 38.29 8.43 -2.36
CA MET A 1 37.30 7.64 -1.62
C MET A 1 35.96 8.32 -1.82
N SER A 2 35.09 7.78 -2.65
CA SER A 2 33.75 8.33 -2.83
C SER A 2 32.99 8.03 -1.54
N ASN A 3 32.77 9.04 -0.70
CA ASN A 3 31.82 8.94 0.39
C ASN A 3 30.44 8.73 -0.26
N GLY A 4 29.98 7.49 -0.33
CA GLY A 4 28.64 7.18 -0.82
C GLY A 4 27.59 7.87 0.07
N ILE A 5 26.46 8.26 -0.52
CA ILE A 5 25.33 8.88 0.19
C ILE A 5 24.92 8.01 1.37
N LYS A 6 24.80 8.59 2.55
CA LYS A 6 24.26 7.94 3.75
C LYS A 6 22.75 8.11 3.81
N VAL A 7 22.06 7.05 4.20
CA VAL A 7 20.60 7.00 4.29
C VAL A 7 20.18 6.64 5.71
N ILE A 8 19.23 7.37 6.25
CA ILE A 8 18.63 7.11 7.56
C ILE A 8 17.38 6.22 7.36
N LYS A 9 17.39 5.04 7.97
CA LYS A 9 16.25 4.11 7.96
C LYS A 9 15.19 4.53 8.98
N ARG A 10 14.00 3.97 8.87
CA ARG A 10 12.86 4.21 9.80
C ARG A 10 13.17 3.85 11.26
N ASP A 11 14.09 2.93 11.51
CA ASP A 11 14.57 2.54 12.83
C ASP A 11 15.70 3.45 13.34
N GLY A 12 16.04 4.53 12.62
CA GLY A 12 17.12 5.45 12.93
C GLY A 12 18.53 4.97 12.55
N VAL A 13 18.67 3.75 12.03
CA VAL A 13 19.95 3.21 11.59
C VAL A 13 20.43 3.89 10.32
N THR A 14 21.68 4.36 10.31
CA THR A 14 22.31 4.95 9.13
C THR A 14 23.06 3.88 8.32
N THR A 15 22.81 3.82 7.01
CA THR A 15 23.48 2.89 6.07
C THR A 15 23.89 3.63 4.82
N HIS A 16 24.69 3.02 3.97
CA HIS A 16 24.92 3.55 2.62
C HIS A 16 23.68 3.37 1.73
N LEU A 17 23.50 4.27 0.78
CA LEU A 17 22.47 4.19 -0.24
C LEU A 17 22.69 2.91 -1.05
N ASP A 18 21.64 2.11 -1.16
CA ASP A 18 21.61 0.86 -1.90
C ASP A 18 20.84 1.09 -3.22
N LEU A 19 21.60 1.34 -4.28
CA LEU A 19 21.02 1.61 -5.60
C LEU A 19 20.35 0.38 -6.21
N GLU A 20 20.82 -0.83 -5.89
CA GLU A 20 20.21 -2.07 -6.41
C GLU A 20 18.79 -2.26 -5.87
N LYS A 21 18.57 -1.92 -4.58
CA LYS A 21 17.22 -1.94 -4.01
C LYS A 21 16.28 -0.92 -4.64
N ILE A 22 16.79 0.27 -4.94
CA ILE A 22 16.01 1.28 -5.64
C ILE A 22 15.67 0.78 -7.03
N HIS A 23 16.65 0.28 -7.77
CA HIS A 23 16.47 -0.27 -9.10
C HIS A 23 15.42 -1.38 -9.12
N THR A 24 15.56 -2.39 -8.26
CA THR A 24 14.61 -3.49 -8.14
C THR A 24 13.18 -2.99 -7.88
N MET A 25 13.01 -2.04 -6.97
CA MET A 25 11.69 -1.49 -6.64
C MET A 25 11.08 -0.73 -7.82
N VAL A 26 11.88 0.04 -8.56
CA VAL A 26 11.40 0.81 -9.72
C VAL A 26 11.09 -0.13 -10.88
N GLU A 27 11.90 -1.17 -11.11
CA GLU A 27 11.61 -2.20 -12.11
C GLU A 27 10.29 -2.90 -11.85
N PHE A 28 10.03 -3.35 -10.61
CA PHE A 28 8.74 -3.92 -10.22
C PHE A 28 7.58 -2.96 -10.48
N ALA A 29 7.78 -1.67 -10.21
CA ALA A 29 6.74 -0.68 -10.49
C ALA A 29 6.45 -0.52 -11.98
N CYS A 30 7.44 -0.74 -12.85
CA CYS A 30 7.34 -0.67 -14.31
C CYS A 30 6.87 -1.99 -14.95
N GLU A 31 6.90 -3.10 -14.23
CA GLU A 31 6.62 -4.43 -14.77
C GLU A 31 5.25 -4.51 -15.47
N GLY A 32 5.25 -5.03 -16.70
CA GLY A 32 4.04 -5.21 -17.50
C GLY A 32 3.41 -3.93 -18.05
N LEU A 33 4.06 -2.76 -17.92
CA LEU A 33 3.57 -1.49 -18.42
C LEU A 33 4.33 -1.09 -19.68
N ALA A 34 3.61 -0.78 -20.76
CA ALA A 34 4.22 -0.30 -22.01
C ALA A 34 4.55 1.20 -21.92
N GLY A 35 5.64 1.62 -22.59
CA GLY A 35 6.01 3.03 -22.70
C GLY A 35 6.57 3.66 -21.43
N VAL A 36 7.05 2.86 -20.48
CA VAL A 36 7.72 3.33 -19.25
C VAL A 36 9.16 2.81 -19.18
N SER A 37 10.01 3.53 -18.49
CA SER A 37 11.43 3.20 -18.29
C SER A 37 11.84 3.42 -16.84
N ALA A 38 12.32 2.35 -16.18
CA ALA A 38 12.87 2.44 -14.84
C ALA A 38 14.03 3.44 -14.78
N SER A 39 14.93 3.40 -15.77
CA SER A 39 16.08 4.30 -15.84
C SER A 39 15.69 5.78 -15.89
N GLN A 40 14.59 6.14 -16.56
CA GLN A 40 14.12 7.54 -16.56
C GLN A 40 13.67 7.98 -15.17
N VAL A 41 12.95 7.14 -14.43
CA VAL A 41 12.54 7.43 -13.05
C VAL A 41 13.77 7.58 -12.16
N GLU A 42 14.76 6.69 -12.30
CA GLU A 42 16.00 6.70 -11.52
C GLU A 42 16.85 7.94 -11.78
N ILE A 43 17.05 8.32 -13.04
CA ILE A 43 17.81 9.52 -13.40
C ILE A 43 17.15 10.76 -12.81
N ASN A 44 15.83 10.90 -12.95
CA ASN A 44 15.11 12.06 -12.41
C ASN A 44 15.13 12.09 -10.88
N SER A 45 15.17 10.92 -10.22
CA SER A 45 15.23 10.82 -8.76
C SER A 45 16.64 11.01 -8.20
N GLY A 46 17.64 10.42 -8.86
CA GLY A 46 19.02 10.39 -8.38
C GLY A 46 19.65 11.76 -8.18
N ILE A 47 19.25 12.75 -8.97
CA ILE A 47 19.71 14.14 -8.85
C ILE A 47 19.25 14.80 -7.55
N GLN A 48 18.20 14.28 -6.92
CA GLN A 48 17.60 14.84 -5.71
C GLN A 48 18.10 14.19 -4.41
N PHE A 49 18.91 13.13 -4.50
CA PHE A 49 19.43 12.45 -3.32
C PHE A 49 20.61 13.21 -2.70
N TYR A 50 20.64 13.31 -1.37
CA TYR A 50 21.66 13.99 -0.59
C TYR A 50 22.09 13.16 0.62
N ASP A 51 23.24 13.50 1.23
CA ASP A 51 23.76 12.78 2.40
C ASP A 51 22.88 13.00 3.62
N GLY A 52 22.49 11.92 4.31
CA GLY A 52 21.55 11.95 5.43
C GLY A 52 20.06 11.89 5.04
N ILE A 53 19.74 11.66 3.77
CA ILE A 53 18.34 11.48 3.30
C ILE A 53 17.68 10.28 3.99
N THR A 54 16.41 10.39 4.31
CA THR A 54 15.63 9.28 4.88
C THR A 54 15.07 8.34 3.80
N THR A 55 14.76 7.10 4.18
CA THR A 55 14.12 6.15 3.27
C THR A 55 12.73 6.60 2.83
N GLU A 56 12.03 7.37 3.67
CA GLU A 56 10.74 7.99 3.35
C GLU A 56 10.89 9.08 2.28
N GLU A 57 11.89 9.94 2.41
CA GLU A 57 12.17 10.99 1.41
C GLU A 57 12.57 10.37 0.08
N ILE A 58 13.42 9.33 0.06
CA ILE A 58 13.74 8.58 -1.16
C ILE A 58 12.44 8.08 -1.82
N GLN A 59 11.54 7.47 -1.04
CA GLN A 59 10.27 6.96 -1.55
C GLN A 59 9.42 8.09 -2.15
N GLN A 60 9.31 9.25 -1.51
CA GLN A 60 8.57 10.40 -2.03
C GLN A 60 9.21 10.97 -3.30
N ILE A 61 10.53 11.04 -3.37
CA ILE A 61 11.26 11.48 -4.57
C ILE A 61 10.99 10.53 -5.74
N LEU A 62 11.02 9.21 -5.53
CA LEU A 62 10.72 8.23 -6.58
C LEU A 62 9.28 8.37 -7.09
N ILE A 63 8.30 8.50 -6.17
CA ILE A 63 6.89 8.71 -6.52
C ILE A 63 6.75 10.00 -7.34
N LYS A 64 7.36 11.10 -6.87
CA LYS A 64 7.33 12.38 -7.57
C LYS A 64 7.97 12.27 -8.96
N SER A 65 9.14 11.67 -9.06
CA SER A 65 9.86 11.49 -10.32
C SER A 65 9.03 10.70 -11.34
N ALA A 66 8.35 9.64 -10.91
CA ALA A 66 7.44 8.90 -11.78
C ALA A 66 6.21 9.73 -12.17
N SER A 67 5.65 10.50 -11.23
CA SER A 67 4.48 11.35 -11.52
C SER A 67 4.79 12.49 -12.47
N ASP A 68 6.00 13.05 -12.41
CA ASP A 68 6.45 14.13 -13.30
C ASP A 68 6.68 13.64 -14.76
N LEU A 69 6.79 12.33 -14.97
CA LEU A 69 6.89 11.69 -16.29
C LEU A 69 5.52 11.39 -16.93
N ILE A 70 4.41 11.64 -16.24
CA ILE A 70 3.07 11.43 -16.79
C ILE A 70 2.80 12.47 -17.88
N THR A 71 2.64 12.02 -19.10
CA THR A 71 2.29 12.87 -20.26
C THR A 71 1.22 12.19 -21.12
N LEU A 72 0.69 12.90 -22.11
CA LEU A 72 -0.24 12.30 -23.07
C LEU A 72 0.40 11.16 -23.87
N ASP A 73 1.70 11.25 -24.16
CA ASP A 73 2.44 10.22 -24.89
C ASP A 73 2.83 9.04 -24.00
N ASN A 74 3.00 9.27 -22.69
CA ASN A 74 3.44 8.28 -21.73
C ASN A 74 2.51 8.22 -20.49
N PRO A 75 1.22 7.89 -20.65
CA PRO A 75 0.25 7.94 -19.58
C PRO A 75 0.47 6.86 -18.52
N ASN A 76 1.17 5.78 -18.86
CA ASN A 76 1.35 4.63 -17.96
C ASN A 76 2.28 4.91 -16.77
N TYR A 77 3.02 6.02 -16.76
CA TYR A 77 3.74 6.46 -15.56
C TYR A 77 2.79 6.74 -14.37
N GLN A 78 1.50 6.98 -14.61
CA GLN A 78 0.51 7.07 -13.52
C GLN A 78 0.41 5.77 -12.71
N TYR A 79 0.57 4.61 -13.37
CA TYR A 79 0.58 3.32 -12.68
C TYR A 79 1.92 3.06 -11.98
N VAL A 80 3.04 3.50 -12.57
CA VAL A 80 4.36 3.44 -11.92
C VAL A 80 4.34 4.24 -10.62
N ALA A 81 3.88 5.49 -10.65
CA ALA A 81 3.77 6.34 -9.47
C ALA A 81 2.82 5.74 -8.41
N ALA A 82 1.68 5.15 -8.85
CA ALA A 82 0.75 4.46 -7.96
C ALA A 82 1.39 3.25 -7.29
N ARG A 83 2.08 2.39 -8.04
CA ARG A 83 2.74 1.20 -7.49
C ARG A 83 3.85 1.57 -6.51
N LEU A 84 4.66 2.59 -6.81
CA LEU A 84 5.65 3.11 -5.88
C LEU A 84 4.99 3.62 -4.57
N LEU A 85 3.88 4.35 -4.68
CA LEU A 85 3.11 4.78 -3.51
C LEU A 85 2.56 3.59 -2.72
N LEU A 86 2.01 2.58 -3.40
CA LEU A 86 1.49 1.36 -2.80
C LEU A 86 2.56 0.59 -2.02
N TYR A 87 3.76 0.45 -2.58
CA TYR A 87 4.87 -0.24 -1.90
C TYR A 87 5.28 0.48 -0.61
N GLY A 88 5.38 1.82 -0.66
CA GLY A 88 5.63 2.63 0.53
C GLY A 88 4.56 2.47 1.60
N LEU A 89 3.28 2.46 1.18
CA LEU A 89 2.13 2.24 2.04
C LEU A 89 2.16 0.86 2.70
N ARG A 90 2.29 -0.21 1.91
CA ARG A 90 2.35 -1.60 2.41
C ARG A 90 3.50 -1.79 3.40
N LYS A 91 4.67 -1.22 3.09
CA LYS A 91 5.82 -1.25 4.00
C LYS A 91 5.56 -0.47 5.30
N SER A 92 4.81 0.61 5.25
CA SER A 92 4.42 1.38 6.44
C SER A 92 3.42 0.62 7.32
N VAL A 93 2.46 -0.07 6.70
CA VAL A 93 1.37 -0.78 7.39
C VAL A 93 1.82 -2.14 7.90
N PHE A 94 2.51 -2.93 7.07
CA PHE A 94 2.85 -4.33 7.32
C PHE A 94 4.31 -4.58 7.71
N GLY A 95 5.18 -3.58 7.64
CA GLY A 95 6.60 -3.73 7.94
C GLY A 95 7.48 -4.06 6.74
N LYS A 96 8.72 -4.53 6.99
CA LYS A 96 9.76 -4.68 5.96
C LYS A 96 9.34 -5.53 4.76
N ASP A 97 8.59 -6.59 5.02
CA ASP A 97 8.25 -7.60 4.00
C ASP A 97 6.90 -7.31 3.33
N GLY A 98 6.20 -6.26 3.76
CA GLY A 98 4.85 -5.93 3.28
C GLY A 98 4.77 -5.44 1.82
N TRP A 99 5.87 -5.12 1.17
CA TRP A 99 5.90 -4.79 -0.27
C TRP A 99 6.14 -6.02 -1.15
N GLU A 100 6.79 -7.04 -0.60
CA GLU A 100 6.91 -8.36 -1.21
C GLU A 100 5.61 -9.15 -0.96
N LYS A 101 5.36 -10.18 -1.69
CA LYS A 101 4.09 -10.92 -1.81
C LYS A 101 3.45 -11.48 -0.52
N SER A 102 4.03 -11.28 0.67
CA SER A 102 3.49 -11.77 1.93
C SER A 102 2.73 -10.68 2.68
N HIS A 103 1.42 -10.74 2.66
CA HIS A 103 0.56 -9.92 3.51
C HIS A 103 0.14 -10.74 4.74
N PRO A 104 -0.02 -10.11 5.93
CA PRO A 104 -0.67 -10.79 7.04
C PRO A 104 -2.10 -11.15 6.64
N SER A 105 -2.70 -12.15 7.29
CA SER A 105 -4.14 -12.39 7.11
C SER A 105 -4.93 -11.18 7.59
N LEU A 106 -6.08 -10.92 6.94
CA LEU A 106 -6.98 -9.85 7.39
C LEU A 106 -7.44 -10.10 8.83
N HIS A 107 -7.67 -11.36 9.21
CA HIS A 107 -8.06 -11.73 10.57
C HIS A 107 -7.02 -11.31 11.61
N GLU A 108 -5.73 -11.66 11.39
CA GLU A 108 -4.64 -11.26 12.27
C GLU A 108 -4.46 -9.74 12.33
N HIS A 109 -4.52 -9.10 11.16
CA HIS A 109 -4.42 -7.65 11.06
C HIS A 109 -5.57 -6.94 11.79
N ALA A 110 -6.82 -7.38 11.57
CA ALA A 110 -7.98 -6.82 12.24
C ALA A 110 -7.90 -7.00 13.75
N LYS A 111 -7.45 -8.17 14.23
CA LYS A 111 -7.20 -8.41 15.66
C LYS A 111 -6.18 -7.43 16.24
N ALA A 112 -5.03 -7.27 15.56
CA ALA A 112 -3.99 -6.33 15.99
C ALA A 112 -4.49 -4.87 16.01
N CYS A 113 -5.37 -4.48 15.08
CA CYS A 113 -6.00 -3.16 15.06
C CYS A 113 -7.02 -2.98 16.17
N VAL A 114 -7.78 -4.02 16.52
CA VAL A 114 -8.70 -4.02 17.67
C VAL A 114 -7.93 -3.88 19.00
N ASP A 115 -6.85 -4.63 19.17
CA ASP A 115 -6.01 -4.57 20.38
C ASP A 115 -5.40 -3.16 20.58
N LYS A 116 -5.16 -2.45 19.50
CA LYS A 116 -4.68 -1.04 19.48
C LYS A 116 -5.82 -0.01 19.52
N LYS A 117 -7.09 -0.44 19.64
CA LYS A 117 -8.30 0.41 19.62
C LYS A 117 -8.47 1.22 18.33
N ILE A 118 -7.95 0.72 17.20
CA ILE A 118 -8.08 1.30 15.87
C ILE A 118 -9.38 0.82 15.23
N TYR A 119 -9.68 -0.49 15.31
CA TYR A 119 -10.92 -1.08 14.86
C TYR A 119 -11.87 -1.34 16.03
N ASP A 120 -13.17 -1.38 15.74
CA ASP A 120 -14.21 -1.64 16.73
C ASP A 120 -14.26 -3.14 17.07
N TRP A 121 -13.96 -3.46 18.34
CA TRP A 121 -14.03 -4.80 18.89
C TRP A 121 -15.43 -5.43 18.74
N SER A 122 -16.49 -4.62 18.86
CA SER A 122 -17.87 -5.12 18.78
C SER A 122 -18.20 -5.69 17.40
N ILE A 123 -17.60 -5.15 16.33
CA ILE A 123 -17.73 -5.66 14.96
C ILE A 123 -16.90 -6.92 14.79
N TYR A 124 -15.62 -6.86 15.15
CA TYR A 124 -14.69 -7.98 15.03
C TYR A 124 -15.23 -9.26 15.68
N ASN A 125 -15.77 -9.16 16.89
CA ASN A 125 -16.21 -10.29 17.71
C ASN A 125 -17.57 -10.90 17.27
N LYS A 126 -18.25 -10.30 16.29
CA LYS A 126 -19.49 -10.86 15.70
C LYS A 126 -19.24 -11.99 14.72
N TYR A 127 -18.01 -12.13 14.23
CA TYR A 127 -17.62 -13.15 13.27
C TYR A 127 -16.82 -14.26 13.96
N SER A 128 -17.10 -15.52 13.58
CA SER A 128 -16.30 -16.66 14.04
C SER A 128 -14.95 -16.74 13.31
N SER A 129 -14.03 -17.54 13.82
CA SER A 129 -12.73 -17.77 13.14
C SER A 129 -12.91 -18.34 11.74
N GLU A 130 -13.86 -19.27 11.54
CA GLU A 130 -14.14 -19.83 10.21
C GLU A 130 -14.74 -18.79 9.25
N GLU A 131 -15.49 -17.82 9.77
CA GLU A 131 -15.98 -16.71 8.94
C GLU A 131 -14.83 -15.78 8.55
N TRP A 132 -13.93 -15.46 9.48
CA TRP A 132 -12.74 -14.67 9.18
C TRP A 132 -11.81 -15.35 8.15
N GLU A 133 -11.61 -16.66 8.26
CA GLU A 133 -10.84 -17.44 7.26
C GLU A 133 -11.44 -17.33 5.85
N LYS A 134 -12.78 -17.42 5.75
CA LYS A 134 -13.47 -17.26 4.47
C LYS A 134 -13.37 -15.84 3.92
N ILE A 135 -13.51 -14.84 4.78
CA ILE A 135 -13.40 -13.42 4.42
C ILE A 135 -11.98 -13.13 3.91
N ASP A 136 -10.98 -13.61 4.63
CA ASP A 136 -9.57 -13.44 4.27
C ASP A 136 -9.24 -14.06 2.90
N ALA A 137 -9.76 -15.26 2.63
CA ALA A 137 -9.55 -15.96 1.36
C ALA A 137 -10.14 -15.22 0.12
N TRP A 138 -10.98 -14.22 0.31
CA TRP A 138 -11.53 -13.39 -0.79
C TRP A 138 -10.74 -12.11 -1.02
N VAL A 139 -9.82 -11.74 -0.12
CA VAL A 139 -9.00 -10.53 -0.29
C VAL A 139 -8.01 -10.74 -1.44
N ASP A 140 -8.08 -9.87 -2.43
CA ASP A 140 -7.24 -9.92 -3.62
C ASP A 140 -6.36 -8.66 -3.69
N HIS A 141 -5.15 -8.75 -3.16
CA HIS A 141 -4.20 -7.64 -3.10
C HIS A 141 -3.65 -7.22 -4.47
N GLU A 142 -3.78 -8.07 -5.52
CA GLU A 142 -3.33 -7.73 -6.87
C GLU A 142 -4.18 -6.59 -7.47
N ARG A 143 -5.43 -6.44 -7.03
CA ARG A 143 -6.31 -5.34 -7.46
C ARG A 143 -5.72 -3.96 -7.17
N ASP A 144 -4.91 -3.82 -6.13
CA ASP A 144 -4.25 -2.54 -5.80
C ASP A 144 -3.27 -2.05 -6.90
N HIS A 145 -2.77 -2.94 -7.76
CA HIS A 145 -1.87 -2.59 -8.84
C HIS A 145 -2.53 -1.89 -10.02
N TYR A 146 -3.87 -1.86 -10.06
CA TYR A 146 -4.65 -1.20 -11.11
C TYR A 146 -5.05 0.23 -10.76
N PHE A 147 -4.73 0.72 -9.57
CA PHE A 147 -4.94 2.11 -9.23
C PHE A 147 -4.14 3.05 -10.11
N THR A 148 -4.77 4.14 -10.54
CA THR A 148 -4.04 5.31 -11.00
C THR A 148 -3.42 6.05 -9.82
N TYR A 149 -2.38 6.85 -10.04
CA TYR A 149 -1.74 7.62 -8.97
C TYR A 149 -2.71 8.54 -8.23
N ALA A 150 -3.53 9.28 -8.97
CA ALA A 150 -4.54 10.18 -8.39
C ALA A 150 -5.59 9.41 -7.56
N GLY A 151 -6.05 8.24 -8.07
CA GLY A 151 -7.00 7.38 -7.36
C GLY A 151 -6.43 6.83 -6.06
N LEU A 152 -5.21 6.29 -6.09
CA LEU A 152 -4.58 5.77 -4.88
C LEU A 152 -4.26 6.87 -3.86
N ARG A 153 -3.78 8.05 -4.31
CA ARG A 153 -3.58 9.21 -3.43
C ARG A 153 -4.87 9.60 -2.71
N GLN A 154 -5.99 9.65 -3.43
CA GLN A 154 -7.28 9.96 -2.82
C GLN A 154 -7.68 8.92 -1.77
N VAL A 155 -7.46 7.63 -2.04
CA VAL A 155 -7.74 6.55 -1.08
C VAL A 155 -6.87 6.71 0.16
N VAL A 156 -5.55 6.87 0.00
CA VAL A 156 -4.61 7.02 1.11
C VAL A 156 -4.90 8.25 1.95
N ASP A 157 -5.16 9.39 1.31
CA ASP A 157 -5.27 10.66 2.03
C ASP A 157 -6.63 10.86 2.72
N LYS A 158 -7.70 10.19 2.22
CA LYS A 158 -9.07 10.46 2.68
C LYS A 158 -9.81 9.28 3.30
N TYR A 159 -9.56 8.06 2.83
CA TYR A 159 -10.41 6.91 3.13
C TYR A 159 -9.76 5.87 4.06
N LEU A 160 -8.45 5.62 3.93
CA LEU A 160 -7.79 4.67 4.81
C LEU A 160 -7.84 5.13 6.26
N VAL A 161 -8.04 4.16 7.16
CA VAL A 161 -7.98 4.42 8.61
C VAL A 161 -6.59 4.90 8.98
N GLN A 162 -6.51 6.07 9.59
CA GLN A 162 -5.25 6.73 9.93
C GLN A 162 -5.36 7.55 11.21
N ASP A 163 -4.24 7.67 11.90
CA ASP A 163 -4.08 8.68 12.95
C ASP A 163 -3.86 10.05 12.29
N ARG A 164 -4.85 10.91 12.43
CA ARG A 164 -4.82 12.24 11.80
C ARG A 164 -3.80 13.20 12.38
N SER A 165 -3.31 12.93 13.58
CA SER A 165 -2.28 13.76 14.23
C SER A 165 -0.87 13.44 13.69
N THR A 166 -0.62 12.19 13.34
CA THR A 166 0.69 11.70 12.87
C THR A 166 0.73 11.38 11.38
N GLY A 167 -0.43 11.25 10.73
CA GLY A 167 -0.56 10.77 9.36
C GLY A 167 -0.30 9.27 9.20
N LYS A 168 -0.17 8.54 10.30
CA LYS A 168 0.09 7.09 10.26
C LYS A 168 -1.13 6.34 9.77
N VAL A 169 -0.98 5.62 8.66
CA VAL A 169 -2.02 4.76 8.08
C VAL A 169 -1.90 3.34 8.67
N PHE A 170 -3.05 2.68 8.85
CA PHE A 170 -3.13 1.38 9.52
C PHE A 170 -3.65 0.25 8.64
N GLU A 171 -4.03 0.49 7.40
CA GLU A 171 -4.58 -0.53 6.50
C GLU A 171 -4.16 -0.32 5.05
N SER A 172 -4.27 -1.37 4.24
CA SER A 172 -4.14 -1.30 2.78
C SER A 172 -5.51 -1.07 2.13
N PRO A 173 -5.57 -0.67 0.84
CA PRO A 173 -6.85 -0.45 0.16
C PRO A 173 -7.75 -1.69 0.16
N GLN A 174 -7.20 -2.89 -0.10
CA GLN A 174 -8.03 -4.10 -0.11
C GLN A 174 -8.55 -4.47 1.27
N PHE A 175 -7.77 -4.23 2.34
CA PHE A 175 -8.26 -4.40 3.70
C PHE A 175 -9.35 -3.39 4.05
N MET A 176 -9.21 -2.13 3.63
CA MET A 176 -10.26 -1.13 3.77
C MET A 176 -11.56 -1.58 3.11
N TYR A 177 -11.52 -1.98 1.83
CA TYR A 177 -12.73 -2.42 1.12
C TYR A 177 -13.39 -3.62 1.80
N MET A 178 -12.60 -4.60 2.23
CA MET A 178 -13.15 -5.76 2.93
C MET A 178 -13.74 -5.39 4.29
N MET A 179 -13.06 -4.53 5.07
CA MET A 179 -13.56 -4.07 6.37
C MET A 179 -14.84 -3.22 6.24
N ILE A 180 -14.99 -2.44 5.17
CA ILE A 180 -16.26 -1.77 4.86
C ILE A 180 -17.37 -2.81 4.68
N ALA A 181 -17.14 -3.85 3.86
CA ALA A 181 -18.13 -4.90 3.64
C ALA A 181 -18.47 -5.64 4.94
N VAL A 182 -17.47 -6.03 5.72
CA VAL A 182 -17.63 -6.67 7.04
C VAL A 182 -18.49 -5.81 7.97
N THR A 183 -18.20 -4.52 8.04
CA THR A 183 -18.93 -3.57 8.91
C THR A 183 -20.38 -3.39 8.49
N LEU A 184 -20.64 -3.24 7.18
CA LEU A 184 -21.99 -3.02 6.66
C LEU A 184 -22.93 -4.20 6.91
N PHE A 185 -22.42 -5.43 6.85
CA PHE A 185 -23.22 -6.62 6.95
C PHE A 185 -23.15 -7.34 8.30
N VAL A 186 -22.52 -6.72 9.32
CA VAL A 186 -22.38 -7.30 10.66
C VAL A 186 -23.71 -7.64 11.33
N GLY A 187 -24.76 -6.86 11.07
CA GLY A 187 -26.13 -7.05 11.62
C GLY A 187 -27.01 -8.02 10.83
N TYR A 188 -26.53 -8.55 9.72
CA TYR A 188 -27.29 -9.49 8.88
C TYR A 188 -27.28 -10.90 9.47
N PRO A 189 -28.31 -11.75 9.13
CA PRO A 189 -28.34 -13.15 9.53
C PRO A 189 -27.07 -13.89 9.11
N LYS A 190 -26.54 -14.73 10.01
CA LYS A 190 -25.28 -15.46 9.80
C LYS A 190 -25.24 -16.28 8.51
N GLU A 191 -26.36 -16.90 8.15
CA GLU A 191 -26.53 -17.72 6.97
C GLU A 191 -26.36 -16.96 5.65
N ASN A 192 -26.56 -15.63 5.67
CA ASN A 192 -26.58 -14.80 4.45
C ASN A 192 -25.43 -13.76 4.41
N ARG A 193 -24.94 -13.29 5.57
CA ARG A 193 -24.02 -12.14 5.63
C ARG A 193 -22.74 -12.33 4.83
N LEU A 194 -22.17 -13.54 4.82
CA LEU A 194 -20.96 -13.83 4.06
C LEU A 194 -21.16 -13.69 2.56
N SER A 195 -22.33 -14.07 2.04
CA SER A 195 -22.67 -13.87 0.63
C SER A 195 -22.75 -12.39 0.26
N TYR A 196 -23.33 -11.56 1.14
CA TYR A 196 -23.40 -10.11 0.93
C TYR A 196 -22.02 -9.44 1.03
N ILE A 197 -21.20 -9.83 2.03
CA ILE A 197 -19.82 -9.35 2.18
C ILE A 197 -19.04 -9.59 0.90
N LYS A 198 -19.03 -10.83 0.40
CA LYS A 198 -18.31 -11.19 -0.83
C LYS A 198 -18.78 -10.37 -2.02
N LYS A 199 -20.09 -10.30 -2.26
CA LYS A 199 -20.67 -9.55 -3.39
C LYS A 199 -20.31 -8.06 -3.31
N TYR A 200 -20.40 -7.47 -2.14
CA TYR A 200 -20.11 -6.06 -1.94
C TYR A 200 -18.62 -5.76 -2.13
N TYR A 201 -17.74 -6.56 -1.53
CA TYR A 201 -16.31 -6.47 -1.75
C TYR A 201 -15.96 -6.57 -3.24
N GLU A 202 -16.48 -7.57 -3.95
CA GLU A 202 -16.29 -7.73 -5.39
C GLU A 202 -16.75 -6.51 -6.20
N ALA A 203 -17.79 -5.83 -5.75
CA ALA A 203 -18.33 -4.66 -6.45
C ALA A 203 -17.48 -3.39 -6.23
N ILE A 204 -16.90 -3.20 -5.03
CA ILE A 204 -16.22 -1.93 -4.69
C ILE A 204 -14.71 -1.99 -4.81
N SER A 205 -14.10 -3.17 -4.88
CA SER A 205 -12.63 -3.35 -4.86
C SER A 205 -11.99 -3.47 -6.24
N LYS A 206 -12.80 -3.49 -7.30
CA LYS A 206 -12.32 -3.48 -8.70
C LYS A 206 -12.36 -2.04 -9.22
N HIS A 207 -11.26 -1.57 -9.73
CA HIS A 207 -11.06 -0.17 -10.16
C HIS A 207 -11.33 -0.01 -11.65
#